data_f5c65806f167a4b17a15087464b77647
#
_entry.id   f5c65806f167a4b17a15087464b77647
#
_cell.length_a   1.000
_cell.length_b   1.000
_cell.length_c   1.000
_cell.angle_alpha   90.00
_cell.angle_beta   90.00
_cell.angle_gamma   90.00
#
_symmetry.space_group_name_H-M   'P 1'
#
loop_
_entity.id
_entity.type
_entity.pdbx_description
1 polymer ?
#
loop_
_entity_poly.entity_id
_entity_poly.type
_entity_poly.pdbx_seq_one_letter_code
_entity_poly.pdbx_strand_id
1 'polypeptide(L)'
;MYGNYNGEEVNENSKLRPKEALEINRVKAEQDLLDFGTKYSILVEIFRLSGIYGNNKNVINQIITKKVKPIYKEGHYFNRIHEKDIARVLCLACANQMNSGIINLSDNLPASQLDVLIYAYTIMNKSMPKYINYSDISNEMSSNLRRFWENNRRVNNSLLKTKYGNLLFPTYKEGLKSIYHAYEMQS
;
A
#
# COMPACT_ATOMS: atom_id res chain seq x y z
N MET A 1 -9.30 -1.47 7.31
CA MET A 1 -9.59 -2.72 8.01
C MET A 1 -8.75 -2.92 9.27
N TYR A 2 -7.41 -2.99 9.19
CA TYR A 2 -6.59 -3.08 10.43
C TYR A 2 -6.80 -1.90 11.37
N GLY A 3 -7.04 -0.71 10.85
CA GLY A 3 -7.16 0.51 11.65
C GLY A 3 -5.81 1.07 12.09
N ASN A 4 -5.79 1.85 13.16
CA ASN A 4 -4.57 2.44 13.72
C ASN A 4 -3.91 1.48 14.73
N TYR A 5 -2.61 1.26 14.53
CA TYR A 5 -1.72 0.48 15.39
C TYR A 5 -0.52 1.31 15.89
N ASN A 6 -0.60 2.64 15.80
CA ASN A 6 0.45 3.58 16.26
C ASN A 6 1.84 3.27 15.66
N GLY A 7 1.88 2.78 14.41
CA GLY A 7 3.13 2.42 13.74
C GLY A 7 3.63 1.01 14.05
N GLU A 8 2.94 0.24 14.88
CA GLU A 8 3.29 -1.17 15.11
C GLU A 8 3.05 -2.03 13.86
N GLU A 9 3.70 -3.19 13.84
CA GLU A 9 3.53 -4.15 12.76
C GLU A 9 2.22 -4.93 12.91
N VAL A 10 1.57 -5.19 11.77
CA VAL A 10 0.37 -6.04 11.66
C VAL A 10 0.60 -7.12 10.61
N ASN A 11 0.00 -8.28 10.83
CA ASN A 11 -0.05 -9.40 9.90
C ASN A 11 -1.49 -9.88 9.72
N GLU A 12 -1.67 -10.96 8.98
CA GLU A 12 -2.99 -11.51 8.64
C GLU A 12 -3.81 -11.92 9.86
N ASN A 13 -3.14 -12.31 10.96
CA ASN A 13 -3.75 -12.71 12.22
C ASN A 13 -4.03 -11.52 13.17
N SER A 14 -3.59 -10.33 12.83
CA SER A 14 -3.80 -9.14 13.66
C SER A 14 -5.27 -8.76 13.72
N LYS A 15 -5.75 -8.36 14.90
CA LYS A 15 -7.13 -7.95 15.12
C LYS A 15 -7.51 -6.80 14.16
N LEU A 16 -8.63 -6.94 13.47
CA LEU A 16 -9.18 -5.86 12.66
C LEU A 16 -9.85 -4.82 13.56
N ARG A 17 -9.65 -3.54 13.24
CA ARG A 17 -10.19 -2.39 13.99
C ARG A 17 -10.95 -1.43 13.05
N PRO A 18 -11.97 -1.92 12.31
CA PRO A 18 -12.74 -1.06 11.42
C PRO A 18 -13.53 -0.04 12.24
N LYS A 19 -13.56 1.22 11.78
CA LYS A 19 -14.33 2.29 12.44
C LYS A 19 -15.47 2.78 11.56
N GLU A 20 -15.24 2.85 10.27
CA GLU A 20 -16.16 3.41 9.29
C GLU A 20 -17.02 2.32 8.63
N ALA A 21 -18.22 2.68 8.20
CA ALA A 21 -19.14 1.75 7.54
C ALA A 21 -18.49 1.00 6.36
N LEU A 22 -17.68 1.69 5.54
CA LEU A 22 -16.97 1.06 4.44
C LEU A 22 -15.95 0.02 4.91
N GLU A 23 -15.26 0.27 6.00
CA GLU A 23 -14.29 -0.67 6.58
C GLU A 23 -15.01 -1.88 7.18
N ILE A 24 -16.11 -1.64 7.89
CA ILE A 24 -16.96 -2.69 8.48
C ILE A 24 -17.53 -3.59 7.38
N ASN A 25 -18.09 -3.00 6.32
CA ASN A 25 -18.65 -3.76 5.20
C ASN A 25 -17.57 -4.59 4.48
N ARG A 26 -16.35 -4.07 4.37
CA ARG A 26 -15.24 -4.82 3.77
C ARG A 26 -14.83 -6.02 4.63
N VAL A 27 -14.77 -5.87 5.95
CA VAL A 27 -14.50 -6.99 6.87
C VAL A 27 -15.61 -8.04 6.78
N LYS A 28 -16.86 -7.60 6.72
CA LYS A 28 -18.00 -8.51 6.56
C LYS A 28 -17.90 -9.26 5.21
N ALA A 29 -17.63 -8.57 4.12
CA ALA A 29 -17.50 -9.20 2.80
C ALA A 29 -16.36 -10.25 2.76
N GLU A 30 -15.22 -10.00 3.43
CA GLU A 30 -14.17 -11.01 3.58
C GLU A 30 -14.69 -12.26 4.30
N GLN A 31 -15.38 -12.07 5.42
CA GLN A 31 -15.92 -13.18 6.19
C GLN A 31 -16.98 -13.96 5.39
N ASP A 32 -17.92 -13.25 4.76
CA ASP A 32 -18.98 -13.86 3.94
C ASP A 32 -18.38 -14.73 2.81
N LEU A 33 -17.28 -14.26 2.16
CA LEU A 33 -16.58 -15.02 1.13
C LEU A 33 -15.86 -16.26 1.67
N LEU A 34 -15.22 -16.17 2.83
CA LEU A 34 -14.55 -17.31 3.46
C LEU A 34 -15.58 -18.37 3.93
N ASP A 35 -16.69 -17.93 4.50
CA ASP A 35 -17.79 -18.80 4.93
C ASP A 35 -18.44 -19.50 3.72
N PHE A 36 -18.63 -18.76 2.63
CA PHE A 36 -19.08 -19.32 1.35
C PHE A 36 -18.14 -20.40 0.85
N GLY A 37 -16.83 -20.12 0.83
CA GLY A 37 -15.80 -21.10 0.44
C GLY A 37 -15.87 -22.36 1.28
N THR A 38 -15.97 -22.22 2.60
CA THR A 38 -16.10 -23.34 3.54
C THR A 38 -17.36 -24.13 3.28
N LYS A 39 -18.51 -23.45 3.16
CA LYS A 39 -19.82 -24.07 2.97
C LYS A 39 -19.91 -24.91 1.68
N TYR A 40 -19.29 -24.44 0.61
CA TYR A 40 -19.38 -25.07 -0.70
C TYR A 40 -18.10 -25.81 -1.12
N SER A 41 -17.14 -25.95 -0.21
CA SER A 41 -15.82 -26.58 -0.49
C SER A 41 -15.08 -25.94 -1.67
N ILE A 42 -15.18 -24.61 -1.77
CA ILE A 42 -14.49 -23.79 -2.78
C ILE A 42 -13.32 -23.07 -2.10
N LEU A 43 -12.15 -23.10 -2.76
CA LEU A 43 -10.98 -22.38 -2.28
C LEU A 43 -11.19 -20.87 -2.48
N VAL A 44 -11.07 -20.09 -1.40
CA VAL A 44 -11.19 -18.64 -1.42
C VAL A 44 -9.93 -18.02 -0.85
N GLU A 45 -9.21 -17.27 -1.65
CA GLU A 45 -8.03 -16.53 -1.23
C GLU A 45 -8.27 -15.03 -1.34
N ILE A 46 -8.07 -14.31 -0.25
CA ILE A 46 -8.33 -12.88 -0.14
C ILE A 46 -7.00 -12.13 -0.06
N PHE A 47 -6.80 -11.21 -1.00
CA PHE A 47 -5.62 -10.35 -1.02
C PHE A 47 -5.94 -8.97 -0.44
N ARG A 48 -5.33 -8.64 0.71
CA ARG A 48 -5.40 -7.30 1.32
C ARG A 48 -4.30 -6.42 0.76
N LEU A 49 -4.69 -5.53 -0.16
CA LEU A 49 -3.74 -4.68 -0.87
C LEU A 49 -3.34 -3.44 -0.05
N SER A 50 -2.06 -3.17 0.02
CA SER A 50 -1.51 -1.88 0.47
C SER A 50 -1.74 -0.78 -0.58
N GLY A 51 -1.25 0.43 -0.35
CA GLY A 51 -1.40 1.54 -1.30
C GLY A 51 -0.81 1.18 -2.66
N ILE A 52 -1.66 1.02 -3.68
CA ILE A 52 -1.25 0.61 -5.02
C ILE A 52 -0.59 1.79 -5.73
N TYR A 53 0.58 1.54 -6.34
CA TYR A 53 1.26 2.47 -7.24
C TYR A 53 1.76 1.73 -8.49
N GLY A 54 2.01 2.48 -9.56
CA GLY A 54 2.48 1.95 -10.84
C GLY A 54 2.57 3.03 -11.90
N ASN A 55 2.58 2.66 -13.16
CA ASN A 55 2.85 3.60 -14.28
C ASN A 55 1.90 4.80 -14.31
N ASN A 56 0.61 4.58 -14.04
CA ASN A 56 -0.40 5.65 -14.14
C ASN A 56 -0.62 6.41 -12.82
N LYS A 57 -0.34 5.78 -11.68
CA LYS A 57 -0.57 6.35 -10.35
C LYS A 57 0.68 6.25 -9.49
N ASN A 58 1.49 7.29 -9.52
CA ASN A 58 2.74 7.34 -8.76
C ASN A 58 3.13 8.78 -8.40
N VAL A 59 4.09 8.90 -7.50
CA VAL A 59 4.57 10.18 -7.01
C VAL A 59 5.36 10.97 -8.08
N ILE A 60 6.03 10.30 -9.02
CA ILE A 60 6.79 10.94 -10.10
C ILE A 60 5.84 11.74 -11.00
N ASN A 61 4.72 11.14 -11.42
CA ASN A 61 3.68 11.84 -12.19
C ASN A 61 3.09 13.03 -11.41
N GLN A 62 2.94 12.89 -10.09
CA GLN A 62 2.47 13.99 -9.25
C GLN A 62 3.48 15.14 -9.19
N ILE A 63 4.79 14.84 -9.14
CA ILE A 63 5.87 15.85 -9.16
C ILE A 63 5.87 16.56 -10.52
N ILE A 64 5.83 15.82 -11.62
CA ILE A 64 5.82 16.38 -12.99
C ILE A 64 4.62 17.31 -13.18
N THR A 65 3.45 16.88 -12.72
CA THR A 65 2.20 17.68 -12.85
C THR A 65 2.02 18.73 -11.75
N LYS A 66 3.04 18.93 -10.88
CA LYS A 66 3.03 19.90 -9.77
C LYS A 66 1.86 19.74 -8.79
N LYS A 67 1.37 18.50 -8.63
CA LYS A 67 0.23 18.18 -7.74
C LYS A 67 0.67 17.69 -6.35
N VAL A 68 1.98 17.60 -6.11
CA VAL A 68 2.53 17.15 -4.85
C VAL A 68 2.36 18.21 -3.75
N LYS A 69 1.85 17.79 -2.61
CA LYS A 69 1.92 18.55 -1.35
C LYS A 69 2.78 17.74 -0.37
N PRO A 70 4.04 18.12 -0.12
CA PRO A 70 4.87 17.41 0.86
C PRO A 70 4.32 17.64 2.25
N ILE A 71 3.91 16.57 2.92
CA ILE A 71 3.39 16.60 4.28
C ILE A 71 4.27 15.72 5.15
N TYR A 72 4.67 16.25 6.29
CA TYR A 72 5.41 15.52 7.31
C TYR A 72 4.53 15.20 8.51
N LYS A 73 4.54 13.95 8.93
CA LYS A 73 3.96 13.47 10.19
C LYS A 73 4.94 12.50 10.81
N GLU A 74 5.48 12.86 11.95
CA GLU A 74 6.47 12.06 12.66
C GLU A 74 5.94 10.66 12.98
N GLY A 75 6.79 9.64 12.80
CA GLY A 75 6.46 8.25 13.11
C GLY A 75 5.31 7.65 12.32
N HIS A 76 4.88 8.28 11.21
CA HIS A 76 3.77 7.80 10.40
C HIS A 76 4.24 7.04 9.15
N TYR A 77 3.71 5.83 8.96
CA TYR A 77 4.08 4.93 7.85
C TYR A 77 2.91 4.68 6.91
N PHE A 78 3.21 4.70 5.62
CA PHE A 78 2.34 4.20 4.56
C PHE A 78 2.93 2.93 3.96
N ASN A 79 2.07 1.94 3.76
CA ASN A 79 2.43 0.69 3.10
C ASN A 79 2.05 0.77 1.63
N ARG A 80 2.86 0.14 0.76
CA ARG A 80 2.71 0.22 -0.69
C ARG A 80 2.86 -1.15 -1.34
N ILE A 81 2.36 -1.26 -2.55
CA ILE A 81 2.59 -2.42 -3.41
C ILE A 81 2.57 -1.97 -4.87
N HIS A 82 3.48 -2.47 -5.68
CA HIS A 82 3.56 -2.15 -7.09
C HIS A 82 2.50 -2.96 -7.88
N GLU A 83 1.82 -2.34 -8.85
CA GLU A 83 0.78 -2.99 -9.65
C GLU A 83 1.25 -4.27 -10.36
N LYS A 84 2.51 -4.32 -10.83
CA LYS A 84 3.07 -5.53 -11.47
C LYS A 84 3.29 -6.67 -10.47
N ASP A 85 3.58 -6.38 -9.21
CA ASP A 85 3.66 -7.40 -8.18
C ASP A 85 2.29 -7.98 -7.85
N ILE A 86 1.24 -7.15 -7.83
CA ILE A 86 -0.14 -7.63 -7.70
C ILE A 86 -0.47 -8.57 -8.85
N ALA A 87 -0.24 -8.14 -10.09
CA ALA A 87 -0.52 -8.95 -11.28
C ALA A 87 0.24 -10.29 -11.25
N ARG A 88 1.54 -10.26 -10.90
CA ARG A 88 2.36 -11.46 -10.75
C ARG A 88 1.78 -12.43 -9.71
N VAL A 89 1.42 -11.93 -8.54
CA VAL A 89 0.86 -12.77 -7.46
C VAL A 89 -0.47 -13.37 -7.89
N LEU A 90 -1.36 -12.61 -8.54
CA LEU A 90 -2.63 -13.13 -9.05
C LEU A 90 -2.41 -14.22 -10.09
N CYS A 91 -1.48 -14.04 -11.04
CA CYS A 91 -1.13 -15.06 -12.02
C CYS A 91 -0.63 -16.35 -11.34
N LEU A 92 0.24 -16.23 -10.34
CA LEU A 92 0.75 -17.39 -9.60
C LEU A 92 -0.35 -18.07 -8.77
N ALA A 93 -1.23 -17.31 -8.16
CA ALA A 93 -2.38 -17.86 -7.41
C ALA A 93 -3.28 -18.68 -8.33
N CYS A 94 -3.60 -18.17 -9.53
CA CYS A 94 -4.40 -18.89 -10.50
C CYS A 94 -3.70 -20.15 -11.03
N ALA A 95 -2.38 -20.12 -11.22
CA ALA A 95 -1.61 -21.25 -11.78
C ALA A 95 -1.35 -22.36 -10.75
N ASN A 96 -1.19 -22.04 -9.47
CA ASN A 96 -0.69 -22.96 -8.43
C ASN A 96 -1.79 -23.53 -7.52
N GLN A 97 -3.04 -23.55 -7.95
CA GLN A 97 -4.18 -23.90 -7.13
C GLN A 97 -4.25 -23.04 -5.85
N MET A 98 -5.14 -22.06 -5.85
CA MET A 98 -5.39 -21.18 -4.72
C MET A 98 -5.59 -21.99 -3.43
N ASN A 99 -5.06 -21.52 -2.35
CA ASN A 99 -5.37 -22.00 -1.01
C ASN A 99 -6.38 -21.04 -0.38
N SER A 100 -7.27 -21.54 0.46
CA SER A 100 -8.13 -20.65 1.24
C SER A 100 -7.31 -19.83 2.25
N GLY A 101 -7.67 -18.57 2.43
CA GLY A 101 -7.06 -17.72 3.44
C GLY A 101 -6.93 -16.26 3.04
N ILE A 102 -6.19 -15.53 3.84
CA ILE A 102 -5.96 -14.09 3.68
C ILE A 102 -4.46 -13.86 3.53
N ILE A 103 -4.08 -12.97 2.62
CA ILE A 103 -2.68 -12.59 2.39
C ILE A 103 -2.56 -11.08 2.23
N ASN A 104 -1.62 -10.49 2.95
CA ASN A 104 -1.26 -9.09 2.80
C ASN A 104 -0.33 -8.88 1.60
N LEU A 105 -0.75 -8.07 0.64
CA LEU A 105 0.10 -7.63 -0.47
C LEU A 105 0.68 -6.25 -0.14
N SER A 106 1.93 -6.25 0.32
CA SER A 106 2.70 -5.05 0.66
C SER A 106 4.16 -5.25 0.24
N ASP A 107 4.87 -4.16 -0.06
CA ASP A 107 6.32 -4.19 -0.24
C ASP A 107 7.05 -4.32 1.12
N ASN A 108 8.38 -4.44 1.08
CA ASN A 108 9.19 -4.69 2.27
C ASN A 108 9.51 -3.42 3.07
N LEU A 109 9.16 -2.22 2.58
CA LEU A 109 9.61 -0.96 3.16
C LEU A 109 8.46 0.03 3.40
N PRO A 110 7.69 -0.15 4.49
CA PRO A 110 6.81 0.91 4.96
C PRO A 110 7.58 2.21 5.18
N ALA A 111 7.11 3.31 4.62
CA ALA A 111 7.83 4.58 4.66
C ALA A 111 6.87 5.77 4.79
N SER A 112 7.36 6.89 5.36
CA SER A 112 6.60 8.13 5.40
C SER A 112 6.33 8.65 3.98
N GLN A 113 5.39 9.57 3.85
CA GLN A 113 5.20 10.28 2.57
C GLN A 113 6.46 11.08 2.21
N LEU A 114 7.08 11.70 3.22
CA LEU A 114 8.24 12.55 3.01
C LEU A 114 9.44 11.75 2.50
N ASP A 115 9.73 10.57 3.06
CA ASP A 115 10.85 9.72 2.60
C ASP A 115 10.69 9.33 1.14
N VAL A 116 9.47 8.99 0.73
CA VAL A 116 9.16 8.63 -0.67
C VAL A 116 9.33 9.83 -1.59
N LEU A 117 8.92 11.01 -1.15
CA LEU A 117 9.11 12.26 -1.90
C LEU A 117 10.59 12.61 -2.02
N ILE A 118 11.35 12.58 -0.93
CA ILE A 118 12.80 12.83 -0.94
C ILE A 118 13.47 11.92 -1.96
N TYR A 119 13.18 10.62 -1.91
CA TYR A 119 13.74 9.66 -2.86
C TYR A 119 13.34 9.99 -4.31
N ALA A 120 12.06 10.28 -4.57
CA ALA A 120 11.58 10.62 -5.91
C ALA A 120 12.26 11.89 -6.46
N TYR A 121 12.35 12.95 -5.66
CA TYR A 121 13.05 14.17 -6.06
C TYR A 121 14.54 13.93 -6.31
N THR A 122 15.18 13.08 -5.50
CA THR A 122 16.60 12.71 -5.67
C THR A 122 16.83 12.00 -7.01
N ILE A 123 16.06 10.95 -7.35
CA ILE A 123 16.26 10.24 -8.62
C ILE A 123 15.92 11.11 -9.85
N MET A 124 15.03 12.09 -9.70
CA MET A 124 14.68 13.05 -10.74
C MET A 124 15.67 14.22 -10.86
N ASN A 125 16.69 14.27 -9.99
CA ASN A 125 17.63 15.38 -9.89
C ASN A 125 16.92 16.75 -9.76
N LYS A 126 15.89 16.82 -8.91
CA LYS A 126 15.09 18.03 -8.66
C LYS A 126 15.16 18.44 -7.20
N SER A 127 15.08 19.74 -6.95
CA SER A 127 14.94 20.27 -5.58
C SER A 127 13.53 20.05 -5.05
N MET A 128 13.44 19.47 -3.85
CA MET A 128 12.14 19.26 -3.19
C MET A 128 11.66 20.57 -2.57
N PRO A 129 10.37 20.93 -2.71
CA PRO A 129 9.80 22.07 -2.01
C PRO A 129 9.75 21.84 -0.50
N LYS A 130 9.59 22.90 0.28
CA LYS A 130 9.42 22.79 1.74
C LYS A 130 8.20 21.93 2.06
N TYR A 131 8.32 21.09 3.09
CA TYR A 131 7.18 20.33 3.60
C TYR A 131 6.35 21.15 4.58
N ILE A 132 5.12 20.70 4.79
CA ILE A 132 4.17 21.25 5.76
C ILE A 132 3.95 20.19 6.84
N ASN A 133 3.92 20.57 8.11
CA ASN A 133 3.59 19.62 9.16
C ASN A 133 2.12 19.22 9.09
N TYR A 134 1.84 17.97 9.33
CA TYR A 134 0.47 17.46 9.37
C TYR A 134 -0.41 18.21 10.38
N SER A 135 0.15 18.57 11.54
CA SER A 135 -0.55 19.36 12.57
C SER A 135 -1.14 20.66 12.03
N ASP A 136 -0.42 21.30 11.11
CA ASP A 136 -0.77 22.64 10.62
C ASP A 136 -1.95 22.63 9.63
N ILE A 137 -2.17 21.49 8.97
CA ILE A 137 -3.18 21.38 7.90
C ILE A 137 -4.25 20.32 8.16
N SER A 138 -4.14 19.54 9.24
CA SER A 138 -5.05 18.41 9.51
C SER A 138 -6.51 18.81 9.60
N ASN A 139 -6.81 20.00 10.11
CA ASN A 139 -8.17 20.51 10.26
C ASN A 139 -8.82 20.92 8.93
N GLU A 140 -8.01 21.27 7.94
CA GLU A 140 -8.47 21.67 6.60
C GLU A 140 -8.65 20.47 5.65
N MET A 141 -8.17 19.29 6.06
CA MET A 141 -8.28 18.08 5.26
C MET A 141 -9.71 17.55 5.22
N SER A 142 -10.10 17.03 4.06
CA SER A 142 -11.34 16.24 3.97
C SER A 142 -11.29 15.05 4.93
N SER A 143 -12.45 14.58 5.40
CA SER A 143 -12.55 13.43 6.31
C SER A 143 -11.82 12.18 5.77
N ASN A 144 -11.95 11.92 4.47
CA ASN A 144 -11.27 10.79 3.81
C ASN A 144 -9.75 10.92 3.84
N LEU A 145 -9.21 12.10 3.57
CA LEU A 145 -7.77 12.34 3.59
C LEU A 145 -7.22 12.28 5.01
N ARG A 146 -7.93 12.90 5.98
CA ARG A 146 -7.55 12.86 7.40
C ARG A 146 -7.47 11.43 7.91
N ARG A 147 -8.45 10.58 7.61
CA ARG A 147 -8.46 9.17 7.98
C ARG A 147 -7.24 8.42 7.45
N PHE A 148 -6.77 8.75 6.25
CA PHE A 148 -5.56 8.16 5.68
C PHE A 148 -4.32 8.46 6.53
N TRP A 149 -4.27 9.65 7.14
CA TRP A 149 -3.20 10.10 8.03
C TRP A 149 -3.39 9.69 9.50
N GLU A 150 -4.54 9.19 9.88
CA GLU A 150 -4.81 8.70 11.24
C GLU A 150 -4.50 7.21 11.41
N ASN A 151 -4.59 6.44 10.34
CA ASN A 151 -4.35 5.00 10.34
C ASN A 151 -2.86 4.69 10.13
N ASN A 152 -2.12 4.56 11.21
CA ASN A 152 -0.68 4.29 11.21
C ASN A 152 -0.39 2.84 11.58
N ARG A 153 0.27 2.10 10.68
CA ARG A 153 0.71 0.71 10.87
C ARG A 153 1.77 0.32 9.85
N ARG A 154 2.53 -0.72 10.14
CA ARG A 154 3.42 -1.38 9.18
C ARG A 154 2.87 -2.77 8.87
N VAL A 155 2.66 -3.07 7.59
CA VAL A 155 2.06 -4.33 7.15
C VAL A 155 3.17 -5.34 6.86
N ASN A 156 3.16 -6.46 7.61
CA ASN A 156 4.05 -7.59 7.36
C ASN A 156 3.61 -8.35 6.11
N ASN A 157 4.57 -8.75 5.28
CA ASN A 157 4.36 -9.50 4.04
C ASN A 157 5.09 -10.86 4.02
N SER A 158 5.44 -11.39 5.17
CA SER A 158 6.18 -12.66 5.25
C SER A 158 5.40 -13.81 4.64
N LEU A 159 4.09 -13.87 4.86
CA LEU A 159 3.23 -14.90 4.28
C LEU A 159 3.19 -14.80 2.74
N LEU A 160 3.11 -13.60 2.18
CA LEU A 160 3.21 -13.36 0.74
C LEU A 160 4.51 -13.96 0.18
N LYS A 161 5.65 -13.64 0.79
CA LYS A 161 6.96 -14.13 0.33
C LYS A 161 7.10 -15.64 0.43
N THR A 162 6.62 -16.23 1.52
CA THR A 162 6.64 -17.69 1.71
C THR A 162 5.82 -18.39 0.62
N LYS A 163 4.68 -17.82 0.24
CA LYS A 163 3.72 -18.46 -0.66
C LYS A 163 3.99 -18.19 -2.15
N TYR A 164 4.36 -16.96 -2.48
CA TYR A 164 4.50 -16.49 -3.85
C TYR A 164 5.90 -16.03 -4.24
N GLY A 165 6.87 -16.17 -3.31
CA GLY A 165 8.25 -15.77 -3.53
C GLY A 165 8.47 -14.25 -3.47
N ASN A 166 9.66 -13.83 -3.87
CA ASN A 166 10.08 -12.44 -3.78
C ASN A 166 9.30 -11.53 -4.75
N LEU A 167 9.11 -10.28 -4.36
CA LEU A 167 8.53 -9.25 -5.19
C LEU A 167 9.49 -8.83 -6.33
N LEU A 168 8.95 -8.40 -7.45
CA LEU A 168 9.70 -7.77 -8.55
C LEU A 168 10.26 -6.41 -8.10
N PHE A 169 9.47 -5.69 -7.30
CA PHE A 169 9.84 -4.42 -6.69
C PHE A 169 9.80 -4.54 -5.17
N PRO A 170 10.89 -5.02 -4.55
CA PRO A 170 10.94 -5.29 -3.11
C PRO A 170 10.63 -4.09 -2.24
N THR A 171 10.94 -2.88 -2.71
CA THR A 171 10.59 -1.63 -2.04
C THR A 171 10.09 -0.58 -3.03
N TYR A 172 9.49 0.49 -2.53
CA TYR A 172 9.09 1.62 -3.36
C TYR A 172 10.27 2.24 -4.15
N LYS A 173 11.51 2.04 -3.70
CA LYS A 173 12.70 2.60 -4.36
C LYS A 173 12.92 1.98 -5.72
N GLU A 174 12.93 0.64 -5.80
CA GLU A 174 13.07 -0.08 -7.08
C GLU A 174 11.88 0.23 -8.00
N GLY A 175 10.66 0.27 -7.45
CA GLY A 175 9.47 0.58 -8.24
C GLY A 175 9.50 1.98 -8.83
N LEU A 176 9.85 3.00 -8.05
CA LEU A 176 9.94 4.38 -8.53
C LEU A 176 11.10 4.57 -9.53
N LYS A 177 12.25 3.91 -9.29
CA LYS A 177 13.37 3.93 -10.23
C LYS A 177 12.96 3.36 -11.60
N SER A 178 12.25 2.23 -11.60
CA SER A 178 11.74 1.61 -12.84
C SER A 178 10.75 2.53 -13.57
N ILE A 179 9.84 3.18 -12.85
CA ILE A 179 8.86 4.12 -13.41
C ILE A 179 9.56 5.34 -14.01
N TYR A 180 10.55 5.91 -13.29
CA TYR A 180 11.27 7.08 -13.76
C TYR A 180 12.10 6.77 -15.01
N HIS A 181 12.78 5.63 -15.04
CA HIS A 181 13.52 5.20 -16.23
C HIS A 181 12.61 5.04 -17.46
N ALA A 182 11.43 4.42 -17.28
CA ALA A 182 10.47 4.31 -18.36
C ALA A 182 9.96 5.68 -18.87
N TYR A 183 9.84 6.66 -17.97
CA TYR A 183 9.48 8.03 -18.32
C TYR A 183 10.59 8.72 -19.13
N GLU A 184 11.87 8.60 -18.71
CA GLU A 184 13.00 9.18 -19.44
C GLU A 184 13.16 8.65 -20.87
N MET A 185 12.83 7.36 -21.09
CA MET A 185 12.88 6.75 -22.41
C MET A 185 11.77 7.22 -23.37
N GLN A 186 10.72 7.87 -22.84
CA GLN A 186 9.56 8.36 -23.62
C GLN A 186 9.60 9.89 -23.81
N SER A 187 10.50 10.58 -23.14
CA SER A 187 10.66 12.06 -23.18
C SER A 187 11.78 12.47 -24.10
#